data_28f9be1e074ed627c87bc5f9e69e402f
#
_entry.id   28f9be1e074ed627c87bc5f9e69e402f
#
_cell.length_a   1.000
_cell.length_b   1.000
_cell.length_c   1.000
_cell.angle_alpha   90.00
_cell.angle_beta   90.00
_cell.angle_gamma   90.00
#
_symmetry.space_group_name_H-M   'P 1'
#
loop_
_entity.id
_entity.type
_entity.pdbx_description
1 polymer ?
#
loop_
_entity_poly.entity_id
_entity_poly.type
_entity_poly.pdbx_seq_one_letter_code
_entity_poly.pdbx_strand_id
1 'polypeptide(L)'
;MTKKKNEITIRSSAAEYLTYVASIGDQEDSIEMRYEDENIWLTQKMMATLYDVSVAAINQHIKKIYNDSELEIGSTIKKYLIVQDEGTRKVSREVVHYNLQMIIAVGFKVNNERAVQFRKWANGIVKDYTIKGWVMDNERLKNGGSILTTEYFDHLLEEIREIRLSERRFYQKITDIYATALDYDRTAKTTKEFFAKVQNKMHFAIHGHTAAELIYERADAIKPHMGLTTWEAAPEGKIKKSDVSIAKNYLSEAEMRSLERIVSAYLDLAEERAERHIPMTMEDWAKRLDLFLMADDRDLLQDSGRITAEIAKAKAETEFEKYRIVQDQLFMSDFDKYMIELQKEAKKES
;
A
#
# COMPACT_ATOMS: atom_id res chain seq x y z
N MET A 1 -41.83 22.29 25.03
CA MET A 1 -40.77 21.25 25.17
C MET A 1 -40.27 20.93 23.78
N THR A 2 -39.18 21.56 23.40
CA THR A 2 -38.53 21.41 22.07
C THR A 2 -37.76 20.12 22.06
N LYS A 3 -38.16 19.14 21.22
CA LYS A 3 -37.39 17.92 20.98
C LYS A 3 -36.02 18.32 20.41
N LYS A 4 -34.95 18.11 21.17
CA LYS A 4 -33.59 18.16 20.65
C LYS A 4 -33.50 17.16 19.49
N LYS A 5 -33.33 17.64 18.25
CA LYS A 5 -32.86 16.85 17.14
C LYS A 5 -31.49 16.31 17.55
N ASN A 6 -31.39 15.00 17.74
CA ASN A 6 -30.10 14.34 17.88
C ASN A 6 -29.34 14.59 16.56
N GLU A 7 -28.36 15.45 16.58
CA GLU A 7 -27.38 15.56 15.52
C GLU A 7 -26.60 14.25 15.50
N ILE A 8 -26.87 13.47 14.48
CA ILE A 8 -26.17 12.22 14.21
C ILE A 8 -24.76 12.59 13.73
N THR A 9 -23.81 12.48 14.62
CA THR A 9 -22.39 12.60 14.24
C THR A 9 -22.05 11.36 13.40
N ILE A 10 -21.88 11.54 12.10
CA ILE A 10 -21.48 10.48 11.17
C ILE A 10 -20.06 10.06 11.58
N ARG A 11 -19.95 8.93 12.26
CA ARG A 11 -18.67 8.35 12.65
C ARG A 11 -18.10 7.53 11.47
N SER A 12 -16.90 7.63 11.32
CA SER A 12 -15.83 7.47 10.35
C SER A 12 -15.82 6.26 9.40
N SER A 13 -16.64 5.22 9.48
CA SER A 13 -16.55 4.12 8.51
C SER A 13 -17.83 3.85 7.74
N ALA A 14 -17.70 3.47 6.45
CA ALA A 14 -18.82 3.04 5.63
C ALA A 14 -19.54 1.84 6.24
N ALA A 15 -18.80 0.92 6.85
CA ALA A 15 -19.35 -0.24 7.53
C ALA A 15 -20.14 0.16 8.78
N GLU A 16 -19.62 1.10 9.59
CA GLU A 16 -20.33 1.63 10.75
C GLU A 16 -21.56 2.45 10.35
N TYR A 17 -21.44 3.27 9.29
CA TYR A 17 -22.57 4.01 8.75
C TYR A 17 -23.66 3.06 8.22
N LEU A 18 -23.27 2.04 7.46
CA LEU A 18 -24.20 1.04 6.94
C LEU A 18 -24.79 0.20 8.08
N THR A 19 -24.02 -0.16 9.10
CA THR A 19 -24.48 -0.88 10.30
C THR A 19 -25.41 -0.01 11.15
N TYR A 20 -25.07 1.27 11.31
CA TYR A 20 -25.88 2.24 12.03
C TYR A 20 -27.24 2.48 11.35
N VAL A 21 -27.23 2.68 10.04
CA VAL A 21 -28.46 2.89 9.27
C VAL A 21 -29.33 1.61 9.28
N ALA A 22 -28.68 0.45 9.27
CA ALA A 22 -29.36 -0.83 9.42
C ALA A 22 -30.02 -1.01 10.81
N SER A 23 -29.43 -0.43 11.86
CA SER A 23 -29.96 -0.51 13.24
C SER A 23 -31.09 0.47 13.56
N ILE A 24 -31.30 1.51 12.73
CA ILE A 24 -32.35 2.53 12.93
C ILE A 24 -33.70 2.09 12.36
N GLY A 25 -33.75 1.09 11.49
CA GLY A 25 -35.00 0.49 11.01
C GLY A 25 -35.69 -0.28 12.13
N ASP A 26 -37.01 -0.12 12.28
CA ASP A 26 -37.82 -0.76 13.29
C ASP A 26 -37.49 -2.26 13.47
N GLN A 27 -37.46 -2.68 14.71
CA GLN A 27 -36.83 -3.88 15.31
C GLN A 27 -37.19 -5.27 14.77
N GLU A 28 -37.97 -5.43 13.72
CA GLU A 28 -38.35 -6.76 13.22
C GLU A 28 -37.54 -7.27 12.01
N ASP A 29 -36.78 -6.42 11.32
CA ASP A 29 -35.92 -6.81 10.20
C ASP A 29 -34.47 -6.44 10.48
N SER A 30 -33.77 -7.25 11.25
CA SER A 30 -32.31 -7.15 11.38
C SER A 30 -31.68 -7.31 9.98
N ILE A 31 -31.07 -6.25 9.48
CA ILE A 31 -30.39 -6.28 8.18
C ILE A 31 -29.08 -7.07 8.38
N GLU A 32 -29.13 -8.34 8.03
CA GLU A 32 -27.93 -9.18 7.99
C GLU A 32 -27.05 -8.74 6.81
N MET A 33 -26.15 -7.78 7.05
CA MET A 33 -25.11 -7.45 6.07
C MET A 33 -24.16 -8.63 5.95
N ARG A 34 -23.94 -9.10 4.72
CA ARG A 34 -22.93 -10.11 4.45
C ARG A 34 -21.61 -9.43 4.10
N TYR A 35 -20.57 -9.79 4.83
CA TYR A 35 -19.20 -9.45 4.51
C TYR A 35 -18.49 -10.71 3.98
N GLU A 36 -18.09 -10.68 2.73
CA GLU A 36 -17.44 -11.79 2.05
C GLU A 36 -16.54 -11.24 0.93
N ASP A 37 -15.35 -11.79 0.78
CA ASP A 37 -14.36 -11.38 -0.22
C ASP A 37 -14.04 -9.87 -0.15
N GLU A 38 -13.80 -9.36 1.07
CA GLU A 38 -13.53 -7.93 1.33
C GLU A 38 -14.62 -6.98 0.80
N ASN A 39 -15.83 -7.47 0.65
CA ASN A 39 -16.95 -6.73 0.10
C ASN A 39 -18.20 -6.83 0.99
N ILE A 40 -19.05 -5.81 0.90
CA ILE A 40 -20.36 -5.78 1.58
C ILE A 40 -21.43 -6.09 0.54
N TRP A 41 -22.33 -7.02 0.88
CA TRP A 41 -23.38 -7.50 0.01
C TRP A 41 -24.75 -7.22 0.62
N LEU A 42 -25.59 -6.44 -0.08
CA LEU A 42 -26.97 -6.12 0.31
C LEU A 42 -27.99 -6.56 -0.75
N THR A 43 -29.17 -6.94 -0.28
CA THR A 43 -30.33 -7.14 -1.17
C THR A 43 -30.96 -5.81 -1.56
N GLN A 44 -31.84 -5.80 -2.56
CA GLN A 44 -32.63 -4.60 -2.90
C GLN A 44 -33.51 -4.12 -1.74
N LYS A 45 -34.05 -5.07 -0.92
CA LYS A 45 -34.85 -4.74 0.28
C LYS A 45 -33.99 -4.01 1.31
N MET A 46 -32.78 -4.50 1.57
CA MET A 46 -31.84 -3.88 2.49
C MET A 46 -31.40 -2.48 2.01
N MET A 47 -31.13 -2.32 0.71
CA MET A 47 -30.82 -1.01 0.14
C MET A 47 -32.02 -0.04 0.22
N ALA A 48 -33.25 -0.54 0.07
CA ALA A 48 -34.45 0.26 0.23
C ALA A 48 -34.57 0.79 1.66
N THR A 49 -34.31 -0.03 2.67
CA THR A 49 -34.25 0.40 4.08
C THR A 49 -33.09 1.36 4.32
N LEU A 50 -31.89 1.07 3.77
CA LEU A 50 -30.71 1.91 3.90
C LEU A 50 -30.96 3.36 3.43
N TYR A 51 -31.55 3.50 2.25
CA TYR A 51 -31.76 4.80 1.62
C TYR A 51 -33.17 5.36 1.87
N ASP A 52 -34.02 4.69 2.64
CA ASP A 52 -35.39 5.11 2.93
C ASP A 52 -36.21 5.37 1.66
N VAL A 53 -36.25 4.39 0.80
CA VAL A 53 -37.00 4.42 -0.46
C VAL A 53 -37.67 3.05 -0.71
N SER A 54 -38.58 2.97 -1.69
CA SER A 54 -39.19 1.71 -2.05
C SER A 54 -38.22 0.78 -2.79
N VAL A 55 -38.45 -0.54 -2.66
CA VAL A 55 -37.69 -1.56 -3.44
C VAL A 55 -37.83 -1.32 -4.95
N ALA A 56 -39.00 -0.85 -5.40
CA ALA A 56 -39.21 -0.50 -6.80
C ALA A 56 -38.29 0.64 -7.27
N ALA A 57 -38.07 1.65 -6.44
CA ALA A 57 -37.17 2.75 -6.73
C ALA A 57 -35.69 2.24 -6.80
N ILE A 58 -35.28 1.39 -5.87
CA ILE A 58 -33.96 0.74 -5.93
C ILE A 58 -33.77 -0.03 -7.24
N ASN A 59 -34.76 -0.83 -7.62
CA ASN A 59 -34.70 -1.60 -8.89
C ASN A 59 -34.57 -0.67 -10.11
N GLN A 60 -35.27 0.47 -10.12
CA GLN A 60 -35.15 1.45 -11.21
C GLN A 60 -33.73 2.07 -11.25
N HIS A 61 -33.16 2.42 -10.11
CA HIS A 61 -31.79 2.95 -10.04
C HIS A 61 -30.76 1.93 -10.52
N ILE A 62 -30.87 0.67 -10.09
CA ILE A 62 -29.97 -0.42 -10.53
C ILE A 62 -30.04 -0.61 -12.05
N LYS A 63 -31.27 -0.67 -12.62
CA LYS A 63 -31.45 -0.77 -14.07
C LYS A 63 -30.81 0.40 -14.81
N LYS A 64 -30.95 1.62 -14.28
CA LYS A 64 -30.35 2.80 -14.88
C LYS A 64 -28.84 2.75 -14.83
N ILE A 65 -28.22 2.33 -13.71
CA ILE A 65 -26.77 2.18 -13.56
C ILE A 65 -26.21 1.21 -14.61
N TYR A 66 -26.88 0.07 -14.82
CA TYR A 66 -26.47 -0.88 -15.85
C TYR A 66 -26.69 -0.35 -17.28
N ASN A 67 -27.81 0.31 -17.54
CA ASN A 67 -28.10 0.88 -18.86
C ASN A 67 -27.12 2.00 -19.23
N ASP A 68 -26.70 2.79 -18.24
CA ASP A 68 -25.70 3.85 -18.41
C ASP A 68 -24.27 3.28 -18.51
N SER A 69 -24.08 1.95 -18.45
CA SER A 69 -22.77 1.25 -18.42
C SER A 69 -21.84 1.74 -17.31
N GLU A 70 -22.42 2.22 -16.20
CA GLU A 70 -21.66 2.70 -15.03
C GLU A 70 -21.01 1.52 -14.26
N LEU A 71 -21.72 0.38 -14.22
CA LEU A 71 -21.25 -0.88 -13.63
C LEU A 71 -21.69 -2.08 -14.50
N GLU A 72 -20.92 -3.17 -14.39
CA GLU A 72 -21.24 -4.42 -15.09
C GLU A 72 -22.02 -5.40 -14.20
N ILE A 73 -22.99 -6.12 -14.77
CA ILE A 73 -23.82 -7.05 -14.02
C ILE A 73 -22.99 -8.17 -13.40
N GLY A 74 -22.06 -8.75 -14.16
CA GLY A 74 -21.28 -9.92 -13.74
C GLY A 74 -20.38 -9.68 -12.52
N SER A 75 -19.92 -8.44 -12.34
CA SER A 75 -19.00 -8.06 -11.25
C SER A 75 -19.72 -7.53 -9.99
N THR A 76 -21.04 -7.26 -10.08
CA THR A 76 -21.76 -6.53 -9.02
C THR A 76 -22.83 -7.35 -8.33
N ILE A 77 -23.14 -8.56 -8.80
CA ILE A 77 -24.17 -9.41 -8.20
C ILE A 77 -23.62 -10.78 -7.78
N LYS A 78 -24.15 -11.27 -6.67
CA LYS A 78 -23.92 -12.63 -6.17
C LYS A 78 -25.25 -13.20 -5.66
N LYS A 79 -25.49 -14.48 -5.87
CA LYS A 79 -26.69 -15.16 -5.40
C LYS A 79 -26.38 -15.97 -4.16
N TYR A 80 -27.17 -15.79 -3.12
CA TYR A 80 -27.07 -16.56 -1.89
C TYR A 80 -28.34 -17.34 -1.63
N LEU A 81 -28.18 -18.56 -1.13
CA LEU A 81 -29.27 -19.38 -0.63
C LEU A 81 -29.67 -18.88 0.78
N ILE A 82 -30.87 -18.38 0.92
CA ILE A 82 -31.44 -17.96 2.20
C ILE A 82 -32.56 -18.92 2.56
N VAL A 83 -32.51 -19.45 3.81
CA VAL A 83 -33.58 -20.26 4.37
C VAL A 83 -34.54 -19.33 5.09
N GLN A 84 -35.78 -19.25 4.63
CA GLN A 84 -36.85 -18.47 5.25
C GLN A 84 -37.91 -19.42 5.85
N ASP A 85 -38.38 -19.08 7.04
CA ASP A 85 -39.46 -19.80 7.70
C ASP A 85 -40.81 -19.27 7.15
N GLU A 86 -41.49 -20.07 6.37
CA GLU A 86 -42.87 -19.79 5.87
C GLU A 86 -43.85 -20.64 6.68
N GLY A 87 -44.31 -20.10 7.82
CA GLY A 87 -45.17 -20.83 8.75
C GLY A 87 -44.47 -22.05 9.35
N THR A 88 -44.91 -23.27 8.98
CA THR A 88 -44.29 -24.52 9.50
C THR A 88 -43.20 -25.09 8.57
N ARG A 89 -42.87 -24.46 7.46
CA ARG A 89 -41.93 -24.97 6.45
C ARG A 89 -40.71 -24.04 6.32
N LYS A 90 -39.52 -24.65 6.27
CA LYS A 90 -38.28 -23.98 5.89
C LYS A 90 -38.14 -24.03 4.37
N VAL A 91 -38.13 -22.87 3.72
CA VAL A 91 -37.99 -22.76 2.25
C VAL A 91 -36.64 -22.10 1.95
N SER A 92 -35.85 -22.78 1.11
CA SER A 92 -34.58 -22.23 0.64
C SER A 92 -34.83 -21.45 -0.67
N ARG A 93 -34.45 -20.18 -0.72
CA ARG A 93 -34.57 -19.33 -1.89
C ARG A 93 -33.23 -18.70 -2.28
N GLU A 94 -32.91 -18.67 -3.56
CA GLU A 94 -31.82 -17.86 -4.09
C GLU A 94 -32.20 -16.38 -4.07
N VAL A 95 -31.44 -15.59 -3.33
CA VAL A 95 -31.64 -14.14 -3.25
C VAL A 95 -30.44 -13.42 -3.83
N VAL A 96 -30.70 -12.50 -4.76
CA VAL A 96 -29.65 -11.66 -5.37
C VAL A 96 -29.21 -10.61 -4.39
N HIS A 97 -27.90 -10.52 -4.19
CA HIS A 97 -27.22 -9.48 -3.45
C HIS A 97 -26.34 -8.65 -4.38
N TYR A 98 -26.16 -7.41 -4.02
CA TYR A 98 -25.37 -6.42 -4.75
C TYR A 98 -24.19 -5.99 -3.90
N ASN A 99 -23.04 -5.82 -4.51
CA ASN A 99 -21.80 -5.45 -3.86
C ASN A 99 -21.78 -3.98 -3.43
N LEU A 100 -20.72 -3.60 -2.68
CA LEU A 100 -20.53 -2.24 -2.18
C LEU A 100 -20.52 -1.19 -3.31
N GLN A 101 -19.97 -1.50 -4.48
CA GLN A 101 -19.93 -0.57 -5.61
C GLN A 101 -21.35 -0.21 -6.07
N MET A 102 -22.23 -1.21 -6.20
CA MET A 102 -23.64 -0.98 -6.55
C MET A 102 -24.37 -0.20 -5.44
N ILE A 103 -24.10 -0.52 -4.16
CA ILE A 103 -24.69 0.21 -3.02
C ILE A 103 -24.32 1.68 -3.09
N ILE A 104 -23.06 1.99 -3.34
CA ILE A 104 -22.57 3.36 -3.50
C ILE A 104 -23.21 4.06 -4.69
N ALA A 105 -23.22 3.42 -5.86
CA ALA A 105 -23.82 3.98 -7.09
C ALA A 105 -25.29 4.34 -6.91
N VAL A 106 -26.07 3.46 -6.27
CA VAL A 106 -27.47 3.73 -5.90
C VAL A 106 -27.58 4.95 -4.99
N GLY A 107 -26.71 5.10 -3.98
CA GLY A 107 -26.69 6.23 -3.06
C GLY A 107 -26.48 7.59 -3.76
N PHE A 108 -25.75 7.58 -4.87
CA PHE A 108 -25.57 8.79 -5.70
C PHE A 108 -26.80 9.09 -6.59
N LYS A 109 -27.61 8.08 -6.95
CA LYS A 109 -28.82 8.27 -7.77
C LYS A 109 -30.06 8.62 -6.95
N VAL A 110 -30.16 8.17 -5.70
CA VAL A 110 -31.29 8.46 -4.81
C VAL A 110 -31.31 9.94 -4.42
N ASN A 111 -32.50 10.54 -4.38
CA ASN A 111 -32.66 11.94 -4.03
C ASN A 111 -33.58 12.12 -2.79
N ASN A 112 -33.01 11.93 -1.62
CA ASN A 112 -33.66 12.19 -0.34
C ASN A 112 -32.64 12.59 0.74
N GLU A 113 -33.09 12.87 1.97
CA GLU A 113 -32.24 13.35 3.07
C GLU A 113 -31.13 12.33 3.44
N ARG A 114 -31.45 11.02 3.48
CA ARG A 114 -30.46 9.97 3.78
C ARG A 114 -29.39 9.87 2.71
N ALA A 115 -29.77 9.94 1.44
CA ALA A 115 -28.83 9.95 0.33
C ALA A 115 -27.94 11.21 0.33
N VAL A 116 -28.49 12.37 0.76
CA VAL A 116 -27.68 13.60 0.96
C VAL A 116 -26.63 13.39 2.04
N GLN A 117 -26.98 12.76 3.17
CA GLN A 117 -26.02 12.45 4.23
C GLN A 117 -24.93 11.50 3.75
N PHE A 118 -25.33 10.46 3.03
CA PHE A 118 -24.38 9.51 2.39
C PHE A 118 -23.40 10.25 1.46
N ARG A 119 -23.91 11.10 0.56
CA ARG A 119 -23.06 11.88 -0.35
C ARG A 119 -22.12 12.84 0.36
N LYS A 120 -22.55 13.47 1.46
CA LYS A 120 -21.67 14.33 2.28
C LYS A 120 -20.52 13.54 2.88
N TRP A 121 -20.82 12.35 3.40
CA TRP A 121 -19.80 11.44 3.92
C TRP A 121 -18.83 10.96 2.82
N ALA A 122 -19.33 10.46 1.68
CA ALA A 122 -18.51 10.04 0.55
C ALA A 122 -17.62 11.17 0.02
N ASN A 123 -18.17 12.39 -0.12
CA ASN A 123 -17.41 13.58 -0.52
C ASN A 123 -16.32 13.93 0.49
N GLY A 124 -16.54 13.71 1.79
CA GLY A 124 -15.53 13.89 2.82
C GLY A 124 -14.33 12.97 2.59
N ILE A 125 -14.57 11.69 2.33
CA ILE A 125 -13.54 10.69 2.02
C ILE A 125 -12.78 11.07 0.75
N VAL A 126 -13.49 11.36 -0.34
CA VAL A 126 -12.88 11.74 -1.63
C VAL A 126 -12.04 13.00 -1.48
N LYS A 127 -12.55 14.02 -0.75
CA LYS A 127 -11.81 15.25 -0.47
C LYS A 127 -10.52 14.96 0.30
N ASP A 128 -10.61 14.20 1.38
CA ASP A 128 -9.45 13.88 2.22
C ASP A 128 -8.41 13.08 1.43
N TYR A 129 -8.84 12.07 0.67
CA TYR A 129 -7.95 11.32 -0.20
C TYR A 129 -7.28 12.21 -1.26
N THR A 130 -8.05 13.08 -1.93
CA THR A 130 -7.51 13.98 -2.97
C THR A 130 -6.49 14.96 -2.43
N ILE A 131 -6.71 15.49 -1.22
CA ILE A 131 -5.82 16.51 -0.62
C ILE A 131 -4.61 15.84 0.06
N LYS A 132 -4.85 14.79 0.84
CA LYS A 132 -3.84 14.18 1.71
C LYS A 132 -3.15 12.97 1.07
N GLY A 133 -3.78 12.35 0.06
CA GLY A 133 -3.33 11.09 -0.54
C GLY A 133 -3.69 9.84 0.27
N TRP A 134 -4.43 9.98 1.38
CA TRP A 134 -4.85 8.88 2.24
C TRP A 134 -6.11 9.22 3.05
N VAL A 135 -6.85 8.19 3.43
CA VAL A 135 -7.96 8.23 4.40
C VAL A 135 -7.79 7.07 5.36
N MET A 136 -7.89 7.33 6.67
CA MET A 136 -7.69 6.32 7.70
C MET A 136 -8.78 6.44 8.77
N ASP A 137 -9.40 5.32 9.10
CA ASP A 137 -10.34 5.20 10.22
C ASP A 137 -9.59 4.83 11.50
N ASN A 138 -9.06 5.84 12.18
CA ASN A 138 -8.22 5.67 13.35
C ASN A 138 -8.94 4.94 14.50
N GLU A 139 -10.23 5.18 14.70
CA GLU A 139 -10.99 4.55 15.78
C GLU A 139 -11.19 3.05 15.52
N ARG A 140 -11.53 2.69 14.28
CA ARG A 140 -11.68 1.30 13.87
C ARG A 140 -10.36 0.54 13.93
N LEU A 141 -9.25 1.15 13.49
CA LEU A 141 -7.93 0.55 13.54
C LEU A 141 -7.43 0.33 14.97
N LYS A 142 -7.69 1.28 15.90
CA LYS A 142 -7.30 1.15 17.30
C LYS A 142 -8.10 0.10 18.07
N ASN A 143 -9.39 0.00 17.77
CA ASN A 143 -10.32 -0.85 18.52
C ASN A 143 -10.43 -2.27 17.96
N GLY A 144 -9.65 -2.62 16.92
CA GLY A 144 -9.64 -3.96 16.34
C GLY A 144 -11.03 -4.39 15.86
N GLY A 145 -11.71 -3.52 15.06
CA GLY A 145 -13.05 -3.82 14.55
C GLY A 145 -13.11 -5.22 13.94
N SER A 146 -14.18 -5.95 14.23
CA SER A 146 -14.39 -7.39 13.95
C SER A 146 -14.25 -7.83 12.48
N ILE A 147 -14.02 -6.90 11.58
CA ILE A 147 -13.96 -7.12 10.12
C ILE A 147 -12.50 -7.16 9.62
N LEU A 148 -11.55 -6.57 10.37
CA LEU A 148 -10.14 -6.56 9.99
C LEU A 148 -9.44 -7.78 10.55
N THR A 149 -8.88 -8.62 9.68
CA THR A 149 -8.02 -9.74 10.09
C THR A 149 -6.67 -9.23 10.60
N THR A 150 -5.99 -10.04 11.40
CA THR A 150 -4.61 -9.74 11.84
C THR A 150 -3.70 -9.50 10.62
N GLU A 151 -3.86 -10.28 9.56
CA GLU A 151 -3.11 -10.14 8.30
C GLU A 151 -3.29 -8.76 7.65
N TYR A 152 -4.51 -8.23 7.63
CA TYR A 152 -4.77 -6.90 7.09
C TYR A 152 -4.07 -5.80 7.89
N PHE A 153 -4.07 -5.92 9.22
CA PHE A 153 -3.40 -4.97 10.11
C PHE A 153 -1.88 -5.04 9.95
N ASP A 154 -1.32 -6.24 9.84
CA ASP A 154 0.11 -6.45 9.59
C ASP A 154 0.53 -5.86 8.23
N HIS A 155 -0.27 -6.07 7.19
CA HIS A 155 -0.04 -5.49 5.87
C HIS A 155 -0.08 -3.95 5.90
N LEU A 156 -1.07 -3.35 6.58
CA LEU A 156 -1.13 -1.90 6.75
C LEU A 156 0.11 -1.35 7.48
N LEU A 157 0.61 -2.04 8.51
CA LEU A 157 1.84 -1.65 9.18
C LEU A 157 3.07 -1.75 8.28
N GLU A 158 3.12 -2.71 7.38
CA GLU A 158 4.18 -2.84 6.39
C GLU A 158 4.13 -1.69 5.37
N GLU A 159 2.97 -1.35 4.83
CA GLU A 159 2.80 -0.19 3.94
C GLU A 159 3.22 1.13 4.61
N ILE A 160 2.84 1.34 5.87
CA ILE A 160 3.27 2.54 6.63
C ILE A 160 4.80 2.58 6.76
N ARG A 161 5.44 1.44 7.01
CA ARG A 161 6.91 1.34 7.09
C ARG A 161 7.54 1.63 5.73
N GLU A 162 7.02 1.05 4.66
CA GLU A 162 7.50 1.29 3.30
C GLU A 162 7.42 2.77 2.90
N ILE A 163 6.28 3.44 3.17
CA ILE A 163 6.12 4.88 2.95
C ILE A 163 7.16 5.68 3.73
N ARG A 164 7.41 5.30 4.99
CA ARG A 164 8.39 5.95 5.87
C ARG A 164 9.83 5.79 5.35
N LEU A 165 10.10 4.69 4.66
CA LEU A 165 11.40 4.29 4.13
C LEU A 165 11.63 4.62 2.67
N SER A 166 10.65 5.23 1.98
CA SER A 166 10.93 5.75 0.64
C SER A 166 12.22 6.58 0.74
N GLU A 167 13.21 6.26 -0.10
CA GLU A 167 14.58 6.80 -0.01
C GLU A 167 14.64 8.28 0.29
N ARG A 168 13.82 9.06 -0.39
CA ARG A 168 13.78 10.50 -0.22
C ARG A 168 13.36 10.92 1.19
N ARG A 169 12.36 10.24 1.78
CA ARG A 169 11.87 10.57 3.14
C ARG A 169 12.78 10.05 4.22
N PHE A 170 13.39 8.88 4.01
CA PHE A 170 14.38 8.33 4.91
C PHE A 170 15.59 9.25 5.04
N TYR A 171 16.20 9.65 3.92
CA TYR A 171 17.33 10.60 3.94
C TYR A 171 16.93 11.97 4.49
N GLN A 172 15.71 12.45 4.22
CA GLN A 172 15.21 13.68 4.85
C GLN A 172 15.16 13.55 6.37
N LYS A 173 14.51 12.50 6.88
CA LYS A 173 14.37 12.29 8.34
C LYS A 173 15.71 12.10 9.03
N ILE A 174 16.61 11.29 8.48
CA ILE A 174 17.97 11.16 9.01
C ILE A 174 18.70 12.51 8.97
N THR A 175 18.60 13.26 7.89
CA THR A 175 19.20 14.57 7.78
C THR A 175 18.61 15.55 8.81
N ASP A 176 17.31 15.55 9.01
CA ASP A 176 16.62 16.40 10.00
C ASP A 176 17.06 16.06 11.42
N ILE A 177 17.16 14.76 11.76
CA ILE A 177 17.65 14.29 13.07
C ILE A 177 19.10 14.69 13.27
N TYR A 178 19.96 14.44 12.29
CA TYR A 178 21.38 14.78 12.40
C TYR A 178 21.64 16.28 12.30
N ALA A 179 20.73 17.05 11.69
CA ALA A 179 20.79 18.51 11.73
C ALA A 179 20.64 19.08 13.17
N THR A 180 20.16 18.27 14.11
CA THR A 180 20.16 18.61 15.54
C THR A 180 21.51 18.40 16.21
N ALA A 181 22.50 17.75 15.56
CA ALA A 181 23.83 17.55 16.12
C ALA A 181 24.59 18.86 16.24
N LEU A 182 25.36 19.00 17.33
CA LEU A 182 26.08 20.21 17.65
C LEU A 182 27.18 20.57 16.64
N ASP A 183 27.71 19.57 15.95
CA ASP A 183 28.80 19.66 14.99
C ASP A 183 28.34 19.38 13.53
N TYR A 184 27.05 19.48 13.26
CA TYR A 184 26.52 19.25 11.93
C TYR A 184 26.86 20.39 10.96
N ASP A 185 27.50 20.03 9.85
CA ASP A 185 27.74 20.90 8.70
C ASP A 185 27.30 20.18 7.41
N ARG A 186 26.24 20.66 6.80
CA ARG A 186 25.68 20.07 5.56
C ARG A 186 26.69 20.03 4.40
N THR A 187 27.65 20.94 4.37
CA THR A 187 28.62 21.10 3.28
C THR A 187 29.88 20.26 3.52
N ALA A 188 30.15 19.88 4.76
CA ALA A 188 31.33 19.15 5.12
C ALA A 188 31.41 17.77 4.45
N LYS A 189 32.60 17.41 3.99
CA LYS A 189 32.89 16.07 3.45
C LYS A 189 32.63 14.99 4.50
N THR A 190 32.95 15.26 5.74
CA THR A 190 32.74 14.40 6.90
C THR A 190 31.27 14.01 7.11
N THR A 191 30.35 14.92 6.86
CA THR A 191 28.90 14.65 6.94
C THR A 191 28.44 13.66 5.87
N LYS A 192 28.93 13.77 4.64
CA LYS A 192 28.62 12.82 3.56
C LYS A 192 29.19 11.43 3.86
N GLU A 193 30.44 11.37 4.33
CA GLU A 193 31.08 10.12 4.75
C GLU A 193 30.36 9.46 5.91
N PHE A 194 29.83 10.25 6.83
CA PHE A 194 29.04 9.78 7.95
C PHE A 194 27.75 9.08 7.47
N PHE A 195 26.99 9.71 6.57
CA PHE A 195 25.77 9.09 6.02
C PHE A 195 26.06 7.78 5.28
N ALA A 196 27.13 7.73 4.49
CA ALA A 196 27.54 6.50 3.82
C ALA A 196 27.90 5.40 4.84
N LYS A 197 28.57 5.77 5.94
CA LYS A 197 28.92 4.85 7.04
C LYS A 197 27.68 4.30 7.74
N VAL A 198 26.70 5.16 8.05
CA VAL A 198 25.42 4.76 8.67
C VAL A 198 24.68 3.77 7.76
N GLN A 199 24.57 4.08 6.48
CA GLN A 199 23.93 3.20 5.50
C GLN A 199 24.64 1.83 5.42
N ASN A 200 25.95 1.82 5.32
CA ASN A 200 26.73 0.58 5.26
C ASN A 200 26.57 -0.26 6.53
N LYS A 201 26.52 0.34 7.71
CA LYS A 201 26.27 -0.37 8.97
C LYS A 201 24.91 -1.04 9.00
N MET A 202 23.88 -0.35 8.52
CA MET A 202 22.52 -0.93 8.44
C MET A 202 22.46 -2.10 7.45
N HIS A 203 23.06 -1.97 6.26
CA HIS A 203 23.16 -3.07 5.31
C HIS A 203 23.89 -4.27 5.90
N PHE A 204 25.08 -4.02 6.47
CA PHE A 204 25.90 -5.07 7.06
C PHE A 204 25.17 -5.83 8.17
N ALA A 205 24.46 -5.12 9.03
CA ALA A 205 23.68 -5.72 10.11
C ALA A 205 22.56 -6.69 9.61
N ILE A 206 22.18 -6.61 8.33
CA ILE A 206 21.10 -7.42 7.78
C ILE A 206 21.61 -8.65 7.04
N HIS A 207 22.64 -8.50 6.23
CA HIS A 207 23.10 -9.55 5.33
C HIS A 207 24.63 -9.75 5.32
N GLY A 208 25.36 -9.08 6.23
CA GLY A 208 26.82 -9.27 6.39
C GLY A 208 27.69 -8.61 5.31
N HIS A 209 27.12 -7.73 4.49
CA HIS A 209 27.81 -7.03 3.40
C HIS A 209 27.54 -5.53 3.45
N THR A 210 28.48 -4.72 3.00
CA THR A 210 28.21 -3.31 2.70
C THR A 210 27.34 -3.17 1.45
N ALA A 211 26.75 -2.00 1.22
CA ALA A 211 25.98 -1.71 0.02
C ALA A 211 26.76 -2.00 -1.27
N ALA A 212 28.05 -1.65 -1.31
CA ALA A 212 28.93 -1.90 -2.44
C ALA A 212 29.21 -3.39 -2.64
N GLU A 213 29.49 -4.13 -1.58
CA GLU A 213 29.71 -5.57 -1.63
C GLU A 213 28.48 -6.32 -2.12
N LEU A 214 27.28 -5.92 -1.66
CA LEU A 214 26.03 -6.51 -2.10
C LEU A 214 25.82 -6.35 -3.60
N ILE A 215 25.99 -5.15 -4.13
CA ILE A 215 25.89 -4.87 -5.58
C ILE A 215 26.92 -5.73 -6.33
N TYR A 216 28.16 -5.74 -5.87
CA TYR A 216 29.26 -6.44 -6.51
C TYR A 216 29.00 -7.96 -6.60
N GLU A 217 28.42 -8.56 -5.58
CA GLU A 217 28.15 -9.98 -5.48
C GLU A 217 26.91 -10.39 -6.28
N ARG A 218 25.85 -9.57 -6.22
CA ARG A 218 24.54 -9.95 -6.78
C ARG A 218 24.31 -9.52 -8.22
N ALA A 219 24.98 -8.46 -8.69
CA ALA A 219 24.88 -8.02 -10.08
C ALA A 219 25.49 -9.02 -11.05
N ASP A 220 24.65 -9.69 -11.84
CA ASP A 220 25.03 -10.75 -12.76
C ASP A 220 24.06 -10.82 -13.94
N ALA A 221 24.54 -10.56 -15.14
CA ALA A 221 23.75 -10.56 -16.36
C ALA A 221 23.04 -11.86 -16.68
N ILE A 222 23.51 -12.99 -16.12
CA ILE A 222 22.94 -14.33 -16.35
C ILE A 222 21.71 -14.58 -15.50
N LYS A 223 21.61 -13.88 -14.33
CA LYS A 223 20.48 -14.03 -13.41
C LYS A 223 19.22 -13.35 -13.97
N PRO A 224 18.03 -13.84 -13.61
CA PRO A 224 16.78 -13.11 -13.89
C PRO A 224 16.89 -11.67 -13.38
N HIS A 225 16.48 -10.71 -14.23
CA HIS A 225 16.58 -9.28 -13.94
C HIS A 225 17.98 -8.83 -13.49
N MET A 226 19.03 -9.50 -13.99
CA MET A 226 20.44 -9.34 -13.58
C MET A 226 20.69 -9.37 -12.06
N GLY A 227 19.86 -10.09 -11.31
CA GLY A 227 19.91 -10.22 -9.85
C GLY A 227 19.16 -9.14 -9.07
N LEU A 228 18.50 -8.19 -9.72
CA LEU A 228 17.62 -7.22 -9.08
C LEU A 228 16.29 -7.89 -8.68
N THR A 229 15.79 -7.51 -7.52
CA THR A 229 14.46 -7.90 -7.01
C THR A 229 13.43 -6.81 -7.26
N THR A 230 13.88 -5.55 -7.37
CA THR A 230 13.06 -4.38 -7.72
C THR A 230 13.85 -3.36 -8.54
N TRP A 231 13.16 -2.47 -9.26
CA TRP A 231 13.71 -1.33 -10.02
C TRP A 231 12.63 -0.29 -10.25
N GLU A 232 12.96 0.91 -10.75
CA GLU A 232 12.03 2.03 -10.87
C GLU A 232 10.72 1.68 -11.61
N ALA A 233 10.81 0.86 -12.67
CA ALA A 233 9.66 0.45 -13.49
C ALA A 233 9.22 -1.02 -13.25
N ALA A 234 9.58 -1.61 -12.10
CA ALA A 234 9.20 -2.99 -11.77
C ALA A 234 7.67 -3.14 -11.61
N PRO A 235 7.10 -4.33 -11.84
CA PRO A 235 7.77 -5.56 -12.31
C PRO A 235 7.88 -5.64 -13.84
N GLU A 236 7.07 -4.89 -14.59
CA GLU A 236 6.88 -5.08 -16.04
C GLU A 236 7.78 -4.18 -16.91
N GLY A 237 8.33 -3.12 -16.34
CA GLY A 237 9.14 -2.15 -17.07
C GLY A 237 10.61 -2.53 -17.22
N LYS A 238 11.34 -1.85 -18.11
CA LYS A 238 12.77 -2.07 -18.33
C LYS A 238 13.61 -1.60 -17.14
N ILE A 239 14.63 -2.39 -16.79
CA ILE A 239 15.70 -1.97 -15.90
C ILE A 239 16.53 -0.90 -16.59
N LYS A 240 16.82 0.17 -15.86
CA LYS A 240 17.65 1.29 -16.31
C LYS A 240 19.05 1.21 -15.71
N LYS A 241 20.01 1.88 -16.36
CA LYS A 241 21.38 1.99 -15.85
C LYS A 241 21.46 2.63 -14.45
N SER A 242 20.51 3.50 -14.09
CA SER A 242 20.38 4.07 -12.75
C SER A 242 20.04 3.04 -11.68
N ASP A 243 19.24 2.03 -12.03
CA ASP A 243 18.73 1.04 -11.06
C ASP A 243 19.83 0.10 -10.55
N VAL A 244 20.79 -0.22 -11.40
CA VAL A 244 21.80 -1.26 -11.11
C VAL A 244 22.86 -0.84 -10.10
N SER A 245 22.95 0.44 -9.78
CA SER A 245 23.85 0.97 -8.75
C SER A 245 23.20 1.21 -7.40
N ILE A 246 21.96 0.78 -7.22
CA ILE A 246 21.18 0.95 -6.00
C ILE A 246 21.13 -0.37 -5.22
N ALA A 247 21.80 -0.44 -4.07
CA ALA A 247 21.96 -1.68 -3.29
C ALA A 247 20.61 -2.29 -2.88
N LYS A 248 19.63 -1.48 -2.48
CA LYS A 248 18.31 -1.97 -2.05
C LYS A 248 17.59 -2.76 -3.15
N ASN A 249 17.88 -2.46 -4.42
CA ASN A 249 17.27 -3.15 -5.55
C ASN A 249 17.70 -4.64 -5.67
N TYR A 250 18.73 -5.04 -4.93
CA TYR A 250 19.23 -6.42 -4.86
C TYR A 250 18.84 -7.15 -3.59
N LEU A 251 18.12 -6.51 -2.66
CA LEU A 251 17.69 -7.14 -1.42
C LEU A 251 16.54 -8.12 -1.70
N SER A 252 16.59 -9.29 -1.07
CA SER A 252 15.42 -10.16 -1.02
C SER A 252 14.30 -9.50 -0.21
N GLU A 253 13.07 -9.97 -0.38
CA GLU A 253 11.93 -9.46 0.36
C GLU A 253 12.11 -9.55 1.89
N ALA A 254 12.70 -10.65 2.38
CA ALA A 254 13.01 -10.83 3.79
C ALA A 254 14.07 -9.83 4.30
N GLU A 255 15.12 -9.59 3.50
CA GLU A 255 16.16 -8.60 3.83
C GLU A 255 15.60 -7.18 3.79
N MET A 256 14.74 -6.86 2.82
CA MET A 256 14.07 -5.58 2.72
C MET A 256 13.21 -5.33 3.96
N ARG A 257 12.33 -6.26 4.33
CA ARG A 257 11.52 -6.17 5.56
C ARG A 257 12.36 -6.00 6.81
N SER A 258 13.50 -6.70 6.90
CA SER A 258 14.42 -6.56 8.03
C SER A 258 15.04 -5.15 8.08
N LEU A 259 15.49 -4.63 6.93
CA LEU A 259 16.03 -3.26 6.82
C LEU A 259 14.99 -2.24 7.27
N GLU A 260 13.78 -2.40 6.79
CA GLU A 260 12.66 -1.53 7.12
C GLU A 260 12.37 -1.45 8.63
N ARG A 261 12.33 -2.59 9.28
CA ARG A 261 12.10 -2.65 10.72
C ARG A 261 13.21 -1.99 11.52
N ILE A 262 14.47 -2.29 11.19
CA ILE A 262 15.64 -1.71 11.86
C ILE A 262 15.66 -0.19 11.69
N VAL A 263 15.48 0.28 10.47
CA VAL A 263 15.47 1.71 10.17
C VAL A 263 14.33 2.42 10.89
N SER A 264 13.11 1.86 10.86
CA SER A 264 11.97 2.46 11.55
C SER A 264 12.20 2.58 13.04
N ALA A 265 12.68 1.50 13.68
CA ALA A 265 12.96 1.48 15.11
C ALA A 265 14.07 2.46 15.51
N TYR A 266 15.13 2.56 14.70
CA TYR A 266 16.20 3.53 14.93
C TYR A 266 15.71 4.98 14.78
N LEU A 267 14.87 5.27 13.78
CA LEU A 267 14.29 6.59 13.61
C LEU A 267 13.39 6.99 14.77
N ASP A 268 12.57 6.07 15.29
CA ASP A 268 11.71 6.33 16.47
C ASP A 268 12.56 6.70 17.69
N LEU A 269 13.64 5.94 17.93
CA LEU A 269 14.59 6.22 19.02
C LEU A 269 15.29 7.59 18.85
N ALA A 270 15.63 7.95 17.63
CA ALA A 270 16.30 9.19 17.31
C ALA A 270 15.36 10.40 17.43
N GLU A 271 14.11 10.28 16.98
CA GLU A 271 13.07 11.30 17.13
C GLU A 271 12.79 11.59 18.62
N GLU A 272 12.63 10.55 19.45
CA GLU A 272 12.40 10.71 20.89
C GLU A 272 13.55 11.47 21.56
N ARG A 273 14.80 11.22 21.17
CA ARG A 273 15.95 11.96 21.71
C ARG A 273 16.01 13.40 21.25
N ALA A 274 15.67 13.66 19.99
CA ALA A 274 15.60 15.02 19.46
C ALA A 274 14.51 15.84 20.18
N GLU A 275 13.35 15.25 20.43
CA GLU A 275 12.26 15.88 21.20
C GLU A 275 12.67 16.21 22.63
N ARG A 276 13.46 15.37 23.26
CA ARG A 276 14.02 15.61 24.61
C ARG A 276 15.17 16.61 24.62
N HIS A 277 15.56 17.17 23.49
CA HIS A 277 16.64 18.15 23.35
C HIS A 277 17.97 17.68 23.97
N ILE A 278 18.26 16.39 23.86
CA ILE A 278 19.51 15.81 24.34
C ILE A 278 20.64 16.22 23.39
N PRO A 279 21.65 17.00 23.84
CA PRO A 279 22.76 17.40 22.98
C PRO A 279 23.51 16.17 22.45
N MET A 280 23.69 16.08 21.14
CA MET A 280 24.38 14.98 20.47
C MET A 280 25.32 15.52 19.42
N THR A 281 26.52 14.91 19.32
CA THR A 281 27.41 15.09 18.17
C THR A 281 27.12 14.05 17.10
N MET A 282 27.67 14.23 15.89
CA MET A 282 27.59 13.22 14.83
C MET A 282 28.19 11.88 15.27
N GLU A 283 29.28 11.93 16.05
CA GLU A 283 29.89 10.71 16.60
C GLU A 283 29.00 10.03 17.64
N ASP A 284 28.30 10.79 18.48
CA ASP A 284 27.32 10.21 19.43
C ASP A 284 26.18 9.49 18.70
N TRP A 285 25.71 10.04 17.61
CA TRP A 285 24.71 9.37 16.76
C TRP A 285 25.24 8.05 16.17
N ALA A 286 26.49 8.02 15.69
CA ALA A 286 27.13 6.79 15.20
C ALA A 286 27.22 5.72 16.29
N LYS A 287 27.66 6.10 17.49
CA LYS A 287 27.77 5.21 18.67
C LYS A 287 26.38 4.67 19.07
N ARG A 288 25.35 5.51 18.99
CA ARG A 288 23.97 5.08 19.28
C ARG A 288 23.44 4.07 18.29
N LEU A 289 23.73 4.22 17.00
CA LEU A 289 23.41 3.21 16.01
C LEU A 289 24.08 1.87 16.34
N ASP A 290 25.36 1.88 16.69
CA ASP A 290 26.08 0.67 17.06
C ASP A 290 25.45 -0.02 18.29
N LEU A 291 25.15 0.74 19.34
CA LEU A 291 24.49 0.21 20.52
C LEU A 291 23.08 -0.35 20.22
N PHE A 292 22.35 0.31 19.32
CA PHE A 292 21.04 -0.15 18.89
C PHE A 292 21.14 -1.48 18.11
N LEU A 293 22.07 -1.60 17.18
CA LEU A 293 22.30 -2.82 16.41
C LEU A 293 22.79 -3.98 17.30
N MET A 294 23.68 -3.68 18.25
CA MET A 294 24.12 -4.67 19.25
C MET A 294 22.98 -5.16 20.15
N ALA A 295 22.07 -4.27 20.54
CA ALA A 295 20.89 -4.64 21.35
C ALA A 295 19.89 -5.53 20.59
N ASP A 296 19.93 -5.53 19.24
CA ASP A 296 19.16 -6.41 18.36
C ASP A 296 19.99 -7.64 17.92
N ASP A 297 21.08 -7.97 18.65
CA ASP A 297 21.97 -9.10 18.38
C ASP A 297 22.52 -9.13 16.94
N ARG A 298 22.78 -7.93 16.35
CA ARG A 298 23.32 -7.78 15.00
C ARG A 298 24.83 -7.59 15.00
N ASP A 299 25.45 -8.14 13.96
CA ASP A 299 26.87 -7.92 13.70
C ASP A 299 27.15 -6.47 13.29
N LEU A 300 28.24 -5.92 13.78
CA LEU A 300 28.67 -4.56 13.46
C LEU A 300 29.75 -4.54 12.39
N LEU A 301 29.59 -3.64 11.42
CA LEU A 301 30.62 -3.34 10.46
C LEU A 301 31.83 -2.65 11.18
N GLN A 302 32.98 -3.31 11.18
CA GLN A 302 34.20 -2.84 11.86
C GLN A 302 35.07 -1.96 10.95
N ASP A 303 34.95 -2.10 9.63
CA ASP A 303 35.76 -1.41 8.62
C ASP A 303 34.88 -0.76 7.53
N SER A 304 35.48 -0.34 6.43
CA SER A 304 34.78 0.32 5.31
C SER A 304 34.21 -0.68 4.30
N GLY A 305 34.36 -1.99 4.51
CA GLY A 305 34.10 -3.03 3.52
C GLY A 305 35.29 -3.24 2.56
N ARG A 306 35.25 -4.34 1.82
CA ARG A 306 36.32 -4.76 0.90
C ARG A 306 36.17 -4.20 -0.51
N ILE A 307 34.99 -3.77 -0.88
CA ILE A 307 34.64 -3.26 -2.22
C ILE A 307 34.24 -1.81 -2.12
N THR A 308 34.86 -0.95 -2.95
CA THR A 308 34.45 0.46 -3.03
C THR A 308 33.20 0.63 -3.88
N ALA A 309 32.50 1.75 -3.69
CA ALA A 309 31.29 2.07 -4.45
C ALA A 309 31.58 2.18 -5.97
N GLU A 310 32.75 2.69 -6.35
CA GLU A 310 33.18 2.81 -7.73
C GLU A 310 33.38 1.44 -8.39
N ILE A 311 34.02 0.50 -7.70
CA ILE A 311 34.25 -0.87 -8.21
C ILE A 311 32.90 -1.59 -8.36
N ALA A 312 32.03 -1.49 -7.37
CA ALA A 312 30.70 -2.09 -7.41
C ALA A 312 29.86 -1.54 -8.56
N LYS A 313 29.84 -0.22 -8.71
CA LYS A 313 29.14 0.45 -9.79
C LYS A 313 29.68 0.06 -11.15
N ALA A 314 30.99 0.07 -11.36
CA ALA A 314 31.61 -0.31 -12.64
C ALA A 314 31.26 -1.75 -13.02
N LYS A 315 31.26 -2.68 -12.07
CA LYS A 315 30.83 -4.06 -12.31
C LYS A 315 29.34 -4.13 -12.70
N ALA A 316 28.46 -3.50 -11.90
CA ALA A 316 27.01 -3.53 -12.16
C ALA A 316 26.67 -2.91 -13.53
N GLU A 317 27.32 -1.81 -13.91
CA GLU A 317 27.17 -1.21 -15.24
C GLU A 317 27.68 -2.14 -16.37
N THR A 318 28.79 -2.85 -16.15
CA THR A 318 29.28 -3.84 -17.11
C THR A 318 28.30 -5.01 -17.28
N GLU A 319 27.76 -5.53 -16.19
CA GLU A 319 26.73 -6.58 -16.24
C GLU A 319 25.43 -6.06 -16.89
N PHE A 320 25.06 -4.82 -16.66
CA PHE A 320 23.91 -4.20 -17.30
C PHE A 320 24.06 -4.09 -18.82
N GLU A 321 25.24 -3.71 -19.34
CA GLU A 321 25.45 -3.64 -20.80
C GLU A 321 25.30 -5.01 -21.47
N LYS A 322 25.66 -6.09 -20.79
CA LYS A 322 25.40 -7.47 -21.26
C LYS A 322 23.91 -7.83 -21.19
N TYR A 323 23.28 -7.52 -20.05
CA TYR A 323 21.87 -7.84 -19.82
C TYR A 323 20.95 -7.04 -20.74
N ARG A 324 21.28 -5.78 -21.06
CA ARG A 324 20.50 -4.90 -21.93
C ARG A 324 20.21 -5.56 -23.30
N ILE A 325 21.16 -6.30 -23.85
CA ILE A 325 20.97 -6.99 -25.13
C ILE A 325 19.83 -8.00 -25.03
N VAL A 326 19.79 -8.76 -23.95
CA VAL A 326 18.71 -9.74 -23.67
C VAL A 326 17.40 -9.02 -23.38
N GLN A 327 17.46 -7.98 -22.54
CA GLN A 327 16.29 -7.18 -22.19
C GLN A 327 15.64 -6.54 -23.43
N ASP A 328 16.42 -5.97 -24.35
CA ASP A 328 15.88 -5.34 -25.55
C ASP A 328 15.21 -6.35 -26.49
N GLN A 329 15.62 -7.61 -26.48
CA GLN A 329 14.93 -8.70 -27.20
C GLN A 329 13.61 -9.09 -26.53
N LEU A 330 13.55 -9.07 -25.20
CA LEU A 330 12.34 -9.40 -24.43
C LEU A 330 11.25 -8.31 -24.49
N PHE A 331 11.68 -7.05 -24.53
CA PHE A 331 10.81 -5.87 -24.57
C PHE A 331 10.62 -5.32 -25.98
N MET A 332 10.34 -6.20 -26.96
CA MET A 332 9.94 -5.74 -28.28
C MET A 332 8.60 -4.99 -28.19
N SER A 333 8.52 -3.81 -28.85
CA SER A 333 7.27 -3.08 -28.95
C SER A 333 6.20 -3.91 -29.66
N ASP A 334 4.93 -3.64 -29.41
CA ASP A 334 3.84 -4.32 -30.13
C ASP A 334 3.91 -4.05 -31.65
N PHE A 335 4.45 -2.90 -32.05
CA PHE A 335 4.76 -2.58 -33.44
C PHE A 335 5.83 -3.50 -34.02
N ASP A 336 6.92 -3.74 -33.31
CA ASP A 336 7.99 -4.63 -33.76
C ASP A 336 7.51 -6.09 -33.86
N LYS A 337 6.68 -6.56 -32.90
CA LYS A 337 6.04 -7.86 -32.96
C LYS A 337 5.15 -7.98 -34.20
N TYR A 338 4.32 -6.97 -34.46
CA TYR A 338 3.45 -6.94 -35.63
C TYR A 338 4.25 -6.94 -36.94
N MET A 339 5.33 -6.18 -37.03
CA MET A 339 6.22 -6.17 -38.21
C MET A 339 6.88 -7.53 -38.45
N ILE A 340 7.27 -8.25 -37.39
CA ILE A 340 7.83 -9.60 -37.50
C ILE A 340 6.77 -10.60 -37.97
N GLU A 341 5.52 -10.47 -37.50
CA GLU A 341 4.40 -11.30 -37.99
C GLU A 341 4.14 -11.08 -39.48
N LEU A 342 4.04 -9.83 -39.91
CA LEU A 342 3.89 -9.48 -41.33
C LEU A 342 5.02 -10.06 -42.19
N GLN A 343 6.27 -9.96 -41.76
CA GLN A 343 7.42 -10.53 -42.47
C GLN A 343 7.39 -12.06 -42.54
N LYS A 344 6.84 -12.73 -41.50
CA LYS A 344 6.66 -14.20 -41.53
C LYS A 344 5.54 -14.60 -42.46
N GLU A 345 4.45 -13.85 -42.55
CA GLU A 345 3.36 -14.10 -43.48
C GLU A 345 3.80 -13.89 -44.95
N ALA A 346 4.49 -12.79 -45.23
CA ALA A 346 5.04 -12.53 -46.56
C ALA A 346 6.04 -13.61 -47.07
N LYS A 347 6.77 -14.27 -46.13
CA LYS A 347 7.65 -15.40 -46.44
C LYS A 347 6.94 -16.73 -46.65
N LYS A 348 5.70 -16.86 -46.22
CA LYS A 348 4.88 -18.05 -46.44
C LYS A 348 4.12 -18.01 -47.77
N GLU A 349 3.93 -16.83 -48.32
CA GLU A 349 3.24 -16.60 -49.61
C GLU A 349 4.21 -16.54 -50.80
N SER A 350 5.50 -16.56 -50.55
CA SER A 350 6.55 -16.62 -51.59
C SER A 350 7.17 -18.04 -51.63
#